data_533d06247e4deffa6f0ead6857bd9828
#
_entry.id   533d06247e4deffa6f0ead6857bd9828
#
_cell.length_a   1.000
_cell.length_b   1.000
_cell.length_c   1.000
_cell.angle_alpha   90.00
_cell.angle_beta   90.00
_cell.angle_gamma   90.00
#
_symmetry.space_group_name_H-M   'P 1'
#
loop_
_entity.id
_entity.type
_entity.pdbx_description
1 polymer ?
#
loop_
_entity_poly.entity_id
_entity_poly.type
_entity_poly.pdbx_seq_one_letter_code
_entity_poly.pdbx_strand_id
1 'polypeptide(L)'
;MRTKESSIVALAVLSLFWISSCGQMSKPEEVPAPGISSEAIEDLLSSAFVVEGLACQRKAIGSGIAVEAGILTNAHVVAGTDELHVIDRNGDQHLAKIVAFDPQSDLALLHVDGLYAPALPIALPERGAYGVALVGGGGQVKAIPANIDRVVDINIADIYGEGEYRRKGMQLEADISPGDSGGAIIDSSGSVVGLVFSRSNNTDGVSYAVSSEEFSLVTREISPNGVNNGECLRR
;
A
#
# COMPACT_ATOMS: atom_id res chain seq x y z
N MET A 1 -1.30 -87.13 41.45
CA MET A 1 -1.36 -85.94 42.28
C MET A 1 -0.75 -84.86 41.49
N ARG A 2 -1.57 -83.88 41.05
CA ARG A 2 -1.18 -82.92 40.03
C ARG A 2 -0.95 -81.53 40.66
N THR A 3 0.23 -81.03 40.50
CA THR A 3 0.62 -79.67 40.85
C THR A 3 0.13 -78.65 39.76
N LYS A 4 -0.61 -77.67 40.20
CA LYS A 4 -1.02 -76.58 39.35
C LYS A 4 0.01 -75.43 39.37
N GLU A 5 0.59 -75.13 38.23
CA GLU A 5 1.42 -73.95 38.05
C GLU A 5 0.52 -72.76 37.75
N SER A 6 0.71 -71.69 38.50
CA SER A 6 0.02 -70.41 38.26
C SER A 6 0.94 -69.45 37.46
N SER A 7 0.57 -69.21 36.23
CA SER A 7 1.25 -68.22 35.38
C SER A 7 0.78 -66.83 35.75
N ILE A 8 1.71 -66.01 36.17
CA ILE A 8 1.52 -64.55 36.36
C ILE A 8 1.72 -63.83 35.00
N VAL A 9 0.65 -63.28 34.46
CA VAL A 9 0.73 -62.44 33.27
C VAL A 9 1.05 -61.04 33.75
N ALA A 10 2.23 -60.56 33.42
CA ALA A 10 2.61 -59.15 33.61
C ALA A 10 2.03 -58.26 32.48
N LEU A 11 1.12 -57.43 32.86
CA LEU A 11 0.57 -56.38 31.93
C LEU A 11 1.55 -55.19 31.85
N ALA A 12 2.25 -55.08 30.72
CA ALA A 12 3.05 -53.92 30.44
C ALA A 12 2.13 -52.79 29.92
N VAL A 13 1.95 -51.76 30.74
CA VAL A 13 1.25 -50.52 30.35
C VAL A 13 2.22 -49.68 29.55
N LEU A 14 2.01 -49.64 28.21
CA LEU A 14 2.71 -48.74 27.30
C LEU A 14 2.04 -47.34 27.39
N SER A 15 2.64 -46.44 28.14
CA SER A 15 2.24 -45.00 28.14
C SER A 15 2.73 -44.34 26.85
N LEU A 16 1.81 -44.10 25.88
CA LEU A 16 2.05 -43.26 24.72
C LEU A 16 2.15 -41.81 25.20
N PHE A 17 3.35 -41.27 25.22
CA PHE A 17 3.58 -39.82 25.26
C PHE A 17 3.19 -39.20 23.92
N TRP A 18 2.06 -38.54 23.87
CA TRP A 18 1.72 -37.64 22.75
C TRP A 18 2.56 -36.37 22.92
N ILE A 19 3.61 -36.26 22.12
CA ILE A 19 4.35 -35.01 21.95
C ILE A 19 3.50 -34.14 21.00
N SER A 20 2.68 -33.25 21.58
CA SER A 20 2.06 -32.16 20.82
C SER A 20 3.17 -31.20 20.40
N SER A 21 3.73 -31.42 19.22
CA SER A 21 4.55 -30.44 18.54
C SER A 21 3.58 -29.34 18.06
N CYS A 22 3.41 -28.26 18.83
CA CYS A 22 2.91 -27.00 18.31
C CYS A 22 3.92 -26.52 17.27
N GLY A 23 3.65 -26.80 16.01
CA GLY A 23 4.33 -26.15 14.90
C GLY A 23 4.11 -24.64 15.03
N GLN A 24 5.13 -23.91 15.47
CA GLN A 24 5.19 -22.48 15.23
C GLN A 24 5.14 -22.32 13.72
N MET A 25 4.01 -21.80 13.21
CA MET A 25 3.97 -21.26 11.86
C MET A 25 4.95 -20.10 11.87
N SER A 26 6.14 -20.34 11.31
CA SER A 26 7.07 -19.26 10.99
C SER A 26 6.33 -18.26 10.11
N LYS A 27 6.27 -17.01 10.59
CA LYS A 27 5.87 -15.87 9.76
C LYS A 27 6.62 -16.00 8.43
N PRO A 28 5.95 -15.81 7.26
CA PRO A 28 6.68 -15.80 6.01
C PRO A 28 7.85 -14.83 6.13
N GLU A 29 9.04 -15.29 5.86
CA GLU A 29 10.23 -14.45 5.84
C GLU A 29 10.02 -13.42 4.74
N GLU A 30 9.77 -12.18 5.15
CA GLU A 30 9.61 -11.04 4.25
C GLU A 30 10.97 -10.87 3.55
N VAL A 31 11.02 -11.16 2.25
CA VAL A 31 12.26 -11.02 1.47
C VAL A 31 12.60 -9.53 1.46
N PRO A 32 13.70 -9.11 2.09
CA PRO A 32 14.07 -7.68 2.11
C PRO A 32 14.25 -7.20 0.67
N ALA A 33 13.69 -6.04 0.34
CA ALA A 33 13.99 -5.40 -0.93
C ALA A 33 15.50 -5.10 -0.98
N PRO A 34 16.19 -5.41 -2.08
CA PRO A 34 17.61 -5.11 -2.19
C PRO A 34 17.88 -3.63 -1.88
N GLY A 35 18.72 -3.36 -0.89
CA GLY A 35 19.17 -2.02 -0.53
C GLY A 35 18.39 -1.30 0.59
N ILE A 36 17.27 -1.84 1.08
CA ILE A 36 16.54 -1.28 2.24
C ILE A 36 16.47 -2.34 3.33
N SER A 37 16.94 -2.00 4.55
CA SER A 37 16.89 -2.92 5.68
C SER A 37 15.45 -3.11 6.20
N SER A 38 15.15 -4.24 6.84
CA SER A 38 13.83 -4.46 7.46
C SER A 38 13.50 -3.41 8.53
N GLU A 39 14.50 -2.93 9.28
CA GLU A 39 14.34 -1.86 10.26
C GLU A 39 13.93 -0.53 9.58
N ALA A 40 14.59 -0.17 8.46
CA ALA A 40 14.23 1.01 7.71
C ALA A 40 12.82 0.90 7.09
N ILE A 41 12.40 -0.30 6.64
CA ILE A 41 11.03 -0.54 6.16
C ILE A 41 10.02 -0.32 7.30
N GLU A 42 10.27 -0.80 8.51
CA GLU A 42 9.40 -0.58 9.67
C GLU A 42 9.23 0.91 10.00
N ASP A 43 10.29 1.70 9.89
CA ASP A 43 10.22 3.15 10.07
C ASP A 43 9.39 3.81 8.96
N LEU A 44 9.61 3.43 7.69
CA LEU A 44 8.89 3.96 6.54
C LEU A 44 7.38 3.67 6.59
N LEU A 45 6.97 2.51 7.14
CA LEU A 45 5.56 2.17 7.32
C LEU A 45 4.82 3.14 8.25
N SER A 46 5.51 3.90 9.10
CA SER A 46 4.91 4.95 9.94
C SER A 46 4.42 6.16 9.14
N SER A 47 4.87 6.29 7.89
CA SER A 47 4.46 7.35 6.95
C SER A 47 3.35 6.91 5.99
N ALA A 48 2.98 5.61 6.01
CA ALA A 48 1.99 5.03 5.11
C ALA A 48 0.63 4.86 5.79
N PHE A 49 -0.44 4.99 5.00
CA PHE A 49 -1.82 4.94 5.46
C PHE A 49 -2.68 4.09 4.54
N VAL A 50 -3.72 3.48 5.13
CA VAL A 50 -4.89 3.06 4.38
C VAL A 50 -5.77 4.30 4.20
N VAL A 51 -6.30 4.51 3.00
CA VAL A 51 -7.26 5.57 2.69
C VAL A 51 -8.62 4.92 2.47
N GLU A 52 -9.60 5.30 3.26
CA GLU A 52 -10.96 4.77 3.19
C GLU A 52 -11.99 5.88 3.05
N GLY A 53 -12.95 5.69 2.16
CA GLY A 53 -14.07 6.61 1.99
C GLY A 53 -15.33 5.91 1.52
N LEU A 54 -16.45 6.65 1.49
CA LEU A 54 -17.71 6.19 0.93
C LEU A 54 -18.00 7.00 -0.33
N ALA A 55 -18.01 6.35 -1.50
CA ALA A 55 -18.34 6.96 -2.78
C ALA A 55 -19.43 6.14 -3.48
N CYS A 56 -20.50 6.76 -3.99
CA CYS A 56 -21.64 6.07 -4.62
C CYS A 56 -22.18 4.90 -3.77
N GLN A 57 -22.29 5.06 -2.45
CA GLN A 57 -22.75 4.02 -1.50
C GLN A 57 -21.86 2.76 -1.47
N ARG A 58 -20.62 2.86 -1.93
CA ARG A 58 -19.62 1.78 -1.89
C ARG A 58 -18.38 2.25 -1.15
N LYS A 59 -17.78 1.33 -0.43
CA LYS A 59 -16.51 1.58 0.23
C LYS A 59 -15.43 1.73 -0.85
N ALA A 60 -14.75 2.88 -0.85
CA ALA A 60 -13.52 3.10 -1.60
C ALA A 60 -12.34 2.82 -0.66
N ILE A 61 -11.37 2.05 -1.13
CA ILE A 61 -10.16 1.71 -0.38
C ILE A 61 -8.94 1.97 -1.26
N GLY A 62 -7.95 2.59 -0.68
CA GLY A 62 -6.65 2.85 -1.29
C GLY A 62 -5.57 3.03 -0.24
N SER A 63 -4.48 3.59 -0.66
CA SER A 63 -3.30 3.86 0.14
C SER A 63 -2.95 5.34 0.09
N GLY A 64 -2.15 5.81 1.04
CA GLY A 64 -1.61 7.16 1.05
C GLY A 64 -0.26 7.20 1.72
N ILE A 65 0.50 8.27 1.45
CA ILE A 65 1.84 8.47 1.98
C ILE A 65 2.03 9.89 2.48
N ALA A 66 2.60 10.06 3.67
CA ALA A 66 2.92 11.36 4.23
C ALA A 66 4.14 11.97 3.53
N VAL A 67 3.95 13.18 3.01
CA VAL A 67 4.99 14.08 2.50
C VAL A 67 4.84 15.44 3.18
N GLU A 68 5.77 16.37 2.99
CA GLU A 68 5.73 17.69 3.64
C GLU A 68 4.40 18.45 3.42
N ALA A 69 3.80 18.32 2.24
CA ALA A 69 2.55 18.99 1.87
C ALA A 69 1.28 18.38 2.50
N GLY A 70 1.32 17.13 2.99
CA GLY A 70 0.18 16.37 3.48
C GLY A 70 0.27 14.89 3.14
N ILE A 71 -0.86 14.21 2.96
CA ILE A 71 -0.90 12.81 2.55
C ILE A 71 -1.25 12.73 1.06
N LEU A 72 -0.32 12.25 0.25
CA LEU A 72 -0.53 11.98 -1.18
C LEU A 72 -1.29 10.67 -1.37
N THR A 73 -2.22 10.65 -2.30
CA THR A 73 -2.96 9.48 -2.78
C THR A 73 -3.35 9.65 -4.24
N ASN A 74 -4.00 8.66 -4.86
CA ASN A 74 -4.57 8.83 -6.19
C ASN A 74 -5.94 9.53 -6.13
N ALA A 75 -6.25 10.33 -7.17
CA ALA A 75 -7.54 10.99 -7.31
C ALA A 75 -8.68 9.97 -7.39
N HIS A 76 -8.50 8.86 -8.12
CA HIS A 76 -9.53 7.84 -8.28
C HIS A 76 -9.88 7.11 -6.96
N VAL A 77 -9.02 7.14 -5.95
CA VAL A 77 -9.29 6.58 -4.61
C VAL A 77 -10.31 7.43 -3.86
N VAL A 78 -10.24 8.76 -4.04
CA VAL A 78 -11.03 9.73 -3.26
C VAL A 78 -12.11 10.44 -4.09
N ALA A 79 -12.26 10.11 -5.38
CA ALA A 79 -13.24 10.72 -6.26
C ALA A 79 -14.68 10.52 -5.76
N GLY A 80 -15.40 11.63 -5.54
CA GLY A 80 -16.80 11.63 -5.10
C GLY A 80 -17.03 10.99 -3.74
N THR A 81 -16.03 10.93 -2.86
CA THR A 81 -16.21 10.48 -1.47
C THR A 81 -16.87 11.58 -0.64
N ASP A 82 -17.89 11.22 0.15
CA ASP A 82 -18.56 12.12 1.09
C ASP A 82 -17.83 12.19 2.43
N GLU A 83 -17.33 11.05 2.91
CA GLU A 83 -16.61 10.92 4.17
C GLU A 83 -15.32 10.15 3.90
N LEU A 84 -14.18 10.73 4.30
CA LEU A 84 -12.86 10.21 4.01
C LEU A 84 -12.04 10.10 5.28
N HIS A 85 -11.43 8.93 5.48
CA HIS A 85 -10.55 8.66 6.61
C HIS A 85 -9.19 8.16 6.11
N VAL A 86 -8.14 8.49 6.84
CA VAL A 86 -6.86 7.78 6.78
C VAL A 86 -6.73 6.93 8.03
N ILE A 87 -6.19 5.72 7.87
CA ILE A 87 -5.99 4.77 8.95
C ILE A 87 -4.50 4.52 9.04
N ASP A 88 -3.93 4.77 10.20
CA ASP A 88 -2.51 4.58 10.42
C ASP A 88 -2.14 3.09 10.65
N ARG A 89 -0.87 2.80 10.82
CA ARG A 89 -0.38 1.44 11.06
C ARG A 89 -0.90 0.79 12.36
N ASN A 90 -1.38 1.60 13.32
CA ASN A 90 -1.95 1.10 14.57
C ASN A 90 -3.45 0.76 14.44
N GLY A 91 -4.07 1.18 13.32
CA GLY A 91 -5.48 1.04 13.06
C GLY A 91 -6.32 2.23 13.54
N ASP A 92 -5.68 3.32 13.98
CA ASP A 92 -6.37 4.53 14.39
C ASP A 92 -6.88 5.29 13.17
N GLN A 93 -8.17 5.67 13.20
CA GLN A 93 -8.84 6.37 12.10
C GLN A 93 -8.83 7.88 12.34
N HIS A 94 -8.46 8.62 11.30
CA HIS A 94 -8.41 10.07 11.32
C HIS A 94 -9.23 10.63 10.17
N LEU A 95 -10.12 11.59 10.46
CA LEU A 95 -10.90 12.26 9.42
C LEU A 95 -9.97 13.08 8.52
N ALA A 96 -10.08 12.87 7.22
CA ALA A 96 -9.25 13.53 6.22
C ALA A 96 -10.07 14.50 5.37
N LYS A 97 -9.42 15.58 4.92
CA LYS A 97 -9.97 16.56 4.00
C LYS A 97 -9.15 16.58 2.71
N ILE A 98 -9.81 16.54 1.57
CA ILE A 98 -9.13 16.67 0.27
C ILE A 98 -8.83 18.15 0.03
N VAL A 99 -7.54 18.49 -0.04
CA VAL A 99 -7.05 19.88 -0.16
C VAL A 99 -6.47 20.21 -1.54
N ALA A 100 -6.21 19.18 -2.36
CA ALA A 100 -5.94 19.31 -3.79
C ALA A 100 -6.44 18.03 -4.50
N PHE A 101 -6.91 18.19 -5.75
CA PHE A 101 -7.47 17.09 -6.53
C PHE A 101 -7.23 17.36 -8.02
N ASP A 102 -6.52 16.46 -8.69
CA ASP A 102 -6.26 16.52 -10.12
C ASP A 102 -6.62 15.20 -10.80
N PRO A 103 -7.78 15.13 -11.47
CA PRO A 103 -8.22 13.93 -12.15
C PRO A 103 -7.37 13.56 -13.38
N GLN A 104 -6.67 14.53 -13.97
CA GLN A 104 -5.86 14.31 -15.17
C GLN A 104 -4.56 13.59 -14.87
N SER A 105 -3.90 13.93 -13.76
CA SER A 105 -2.69 13.23 -13.29
C SER A 105 -2.98 12.03 -12.40
N ASP A 106 -4.25 11.86 -11.99
CA ASP A 106 -4.69 10.87 -11.01
C ASP A 106 -4.01 11.07 -9.64
N LEU A 107 -3.94 12.32 -9.17
CA LEU A 107 -3.33 12.70 -7.90
C LEU A 107 -4.31 13.47 -7.02
N ALA A 108 -4.21 13.24 -5.71
CA ALA A 108 -4.90 14.02 -4.70
C ALA A 108 -4.01 14.23 -3.47
N LEU A 109 -4.24 15.33 -2.76
CA LEU A 109 -3.58 15.64 -1.49
C LEU A 109 -4.63 15.74 -0.39
N LEU A 110 -4.35 15.07 0.73
CA LEU A 110 -5.20 15.06 1.90
C LEU A 110 -4.53 15.84 3.03
N HIS A 111 -5.36 16.53 3.80
CA HIS A 111 -4.99 17.13 5.07
C HIS A 111 -5.72 16.45 6.23
N VAL A 112 -5.02 16.22 7.32
CA VAL A 112 -5.57 15.62 8.55
C VAL A 112 -5.17 16.46 9.74
N ASP A 113 -6.17 17.04 10.41
CA ASP A 113 -5.92 17.89 11.57
C ASP A 113 -5.35 17.05 12.73
N GLY A 114 -4.24 17.52 13.31
CA GLY A 114 -3.63 16.90 14.48
C GLY A 114 -2.92 15.56 14.24
N LEU A 115 -2.87 15.06 13.02
CA LEU A 115 -2.08 13.87 12.70
C LEU A 115 -0.59 14.24 12.64
N TYR A 116 0.21 13.51 13.41
CA TYR A 116 1.66 13.55 13.30
C TYR A 116 2.16 12.28 12.62
N ALA A 117 2.76 12.43 11.45
CA ALA A 117 3.40 11.35 10.71
C ALA A 117 4.74 11.84 10.14
N PRO A 118 5.78 11.01 10.13
CA PRO A 118 7.04 11.36 9.47
C PRO A 118 6.80 11.64 7.99
N ALA A 119 7.09 12.86 7.54
CA ALA A 119 7.00 13.20 6.12
C ALA A 119 8.22 12.67 5.38
N LEU A 120 8.00 11.89 4.34
CA LEU A 120 9.09 11.38 3.50
C LEU A 120 9.51 12.40 2.44
N PRO A 121 10.81 12.50 2.14
CA PRO A 121 11.28 13.33 1.04
C PRO A 121 10.79 12.79 -0.31
N ILE A 122 10.70 13.69 -1.30
CA ILE A 122 10.36 13.34 -2.67
C ILE A 122 11.64 13.39 -3.51
N ALA A 123 11.88 12.36 -4.32
CA ALA A 123 12.99 12.32 -5.27
C ALA A 123 12.48 11.88 -6.65
N LEU A 124 13.30 12.05 -7.68
CA LEU A 124 12.99 11.57 -9.03
C LEU A 124 13.26 10.07 -9.14
N PRO A 125 12.43 9.33 -9.89
CA PRO A 125 12.65 7.91 -10.10
C PRO A 125 13.86 7.64 -10.99
N GLU A 126 14.61 6.58 -10.67
CA GLU A 126 15.71 6.10 -11.49
C GLU A 126 15.36 4.73 -12.10
N ARG A 127 15.58 4.59 -13.41
CA ARG A 127 15.39 3.32 -14.10
C ARG A 127 16.33 2.25 -13.54
N GLY A 128 15.78 1.05 -13.27
CA GLY A 128 16.53 -0.07 -12.73
C GLY A 128 16.77 0.02 -11.22
N ALA A 129 16.26 1.06 -10.55
CA ALA A 129 16.35 1.17 -9.11
C ALA A 129 15.42 0.16 -8.43
N TYR A 130 15.91 -0.42 -7.33
CA TYR A 130 15.13 -1.25 -6.42
C TYR A 130 14.59 -0.42 -5.27
N GLY A 131 13.41 -0.79 -4.80
CA GLY A 131 12.76 -0.15 -3.69
C GLY A 131 11.63 -0.99 -3.14
N VAL A 132 10.72 -0.34 -2.44
CA VAL A 132 9.50 -0.94 -1.90
C VAL A 132 8.28 -0.11 -2.27
N ALA A 133 7.16 -0.77 -2.48
CA ALA A 133 5.85 -0.13 -2.50
C ALA A 133 5.24 -0.22 -1.10
N LEU A 134 4.92 0.92 -0.49
CA LEU A 134 4.18 0.98 0.78
C LEU A 134 2.69 1.10 0.45
N VAL A 135 1.92 0.08 0.77
CA VAL A 135 0.52 -0.06 0.34
C VAL A 135 -0.40 -0.46 1.48
N GLY A 136 -1.71 -0.17 1.36
CA GLY A 136 -2.71 -0.42 2.39
C GLY A 136 -3.95 -1.22 1.92
N GLY A 137 -3.93 -1.81 0.72
CA GLY A 137 -5.10 -2.43 0.10
C GLY A 137 -5.79 -3.55 0.88
N GLY A 138 -5.08 -4.21 1.77
CA GLY A 138 -5.63 -5.24 2.67
C GLY A 138 -6.22 -4.71 3.97
N GLY A 139 -6.36 -3.38 4.14
CA GLY A 139 -6.81 -2.73 5.37
C GLY A 139 -5.71 -2.56 6.41
N GLN A 140 -4.49 -2.93 6.08
CA GLN A 140 -3.28 -2.70 6.88
C GLN A 140 -2.14 -2.30 5.95
N VAL A 141 -1.28 -1.38 6.41
CA VAL A 141 -0.09 -0.99 5.66
C VAL A 141 0.95 -2.10 5.66
N LYS A 142 1.56 -2.30 4.49
CA LYS A 142 2.62 -3.29 4.28
C LYS A 142 3.60 -2.79 3.22
N ALA A 143 4.80 -3.39 3.19
CA ALA A 143 5.79 -3.16 2.16
C ALA A 143 5.79 -4.33 1.16
N ILE A 144 5.86 -4.02 -0.12
CA ILE A 144 5.99 -4.98 -1.22
C ILE A 144 7.27 -4.63 -1.99
N PRO A 145 8.16 -5.60 -2.30
CA PRO A 145 9.30 -5.34 -3.17
C PRO A 145 8.86 -4.74 -4.50
N ALA A 146 9.57 -3.71 -4.97
CA ALA A 146 9.29 -3.05 -6.24
C ALA A 146 10.59 -2.73 -6.98
N ASN A 147 10.62 -3.01 -8.29
CA ASN A 147 11.70 -2.65 -9.18
C ASN A 147 11.17 -1.69 -10.25
N ILE A 148 11.87 -0.58 -10.48
CA ILE A 148 11.52 0.40 -11.52
C ILE A 148 12.11 -0.06 -12.85
N ASP A 149 11.32 -0.76 -13.67
CA ASP A 149 11.76 -1.22 -15.00
C ASP A 149 11.97 -0.04 -15.95
N ARG A 150 11.01 0.87 -16.01
CA ARG A 150 11.02 2.02 -16.91
C ARG A 150 10.40 3.26 -16.30
N VAL A 151 10.97 4.43 -16.65
CA VAL A 151 10.35 5.75 -16.52
C VAL A 151 9.94 6.18 -17.92
N VAL A 152 8.67 6.49 -18.14
CA VAL A 152 8.06 6.70 -19.46
C VAL A 152 7.07 7.87 -19.46
N ASP A 153 6.91 8.48 -20.64
CA ASP A 153 5.75 9.33 -20.90
C ASP A 153 4.58 8.46 -21.34
N ILE A 154 3.43 8.61 -20.71
CA ILE A 154 2.21 7.89 -21.06
C ILE A 154 1.14 8.88 -21.52
N ASN A 155 0.39 8.50 -22.57
CA ASN A 155 -0.83 9.19 -22.96
C ASN A 155 -2.01 8.34 -22.45
N ILE A 156 -2.81 8.93 -21.60
CA ILE A 156 -3.92 8.20 -20.94
C ILE A 156 -5.06 9.19 -20.67
N ALA A 157 -6.29 8.69 -20.70
CA ALA A 157 -7.45 9.45 -20.27
C ALA A 157 -7.36 9.78 -18.77
N ASP A 158 -8.14 10.77 -18.32
CA ASP A 158 -8.31 11.07 -16.90
C ASP A 158 -9.00 9.90 -16.15
N ILE A 159 -9.25 10.08 -14.85
CA ILE A 159 -9.89 9.04 -14.02
C ILE A 159 -11.33 8.72 -14.45
N TYR A 160 -11.98 9.59 -15.22
CA TYR A 160 -13.33 9.41 -15.74
C TYR A 160 -13.36 8.77 -17.14
N GLY A 161 -12.19 8.56 -17.75
CA GLY A 161 -12.05 8.05 -19.10
C GLY A 161 -12.21 9.12 -20.19
N GLU A 162 -12.05 10.38 -19.83
CA GLU A 162 -12.21 11.53 -20.71
C GLU A 162 -10.86 12.14 -21.11
N GLY A 163 -10.81 12.70 -22.33
CA GLY A 163 -9.62 13.35 -22.84
C GLY A 163 -8.45 12.40 -23.11
N GLU A 164 -7.30 12.99 -23.39
CA GLU A 164 -6.02 12.32 -23.53
C GLU A 164 -4.93 13.24 -22.98
N TYR A 165 -4.27 12.80 -21.90
CA TYR A 165 -3.30 13.60 -21.17
C TYR A 165 -1.96 12.92 -21.17
N ARG A 166 -0.89 13.68 -21.41
CA ARG A 166 0.48 13.20 -21.28
C ARG A 166 0.95 13.41 -19.86
N ARG A 167 1.39 12.34 -19.21
CA ARG A 167 1.98 12.39 -17.88
C ARG A 167 3.19 11.47 -17.74
N LYS A 168 4.05 11.77 -16.80
CA LYS A 168 5.19 10.94 -16.45
C LYS A 168 4.71 9.74 -15.62
N GLY A 169 5.14 8.57 -16.00
CA GLY A 169 4.79 7.33 -15.33
C GLY A 169 5.95 6.37 -15.21
N MET A 170 5.73 5.31 -14.47
CA MET A 170 6.69 4.23 -14.29
C MET A 170 6.02 2.88 -14.57
N GLN A 171 6.76 1.99 -15.21
CA GLN A 171 6.46 0.56 -15.19
C GLN A 171 7.29 -0.08 -14.10
N LEU A 172 6.65 -0.92 -13.32
CA LEU A 172 7.22 -1.58 -12.15
C LEU A 172 7.13 -3.09 -12.29
N GLU A 173 8.11 -3.79 -11.75
CA GLU A 173 7.98 -5.20 -11.35
C GLU A 173 7.59 -5.21 -9.86
N ALA A 174 6.30 -5.35 -9.59
CA ALA A 174 5.71 -5.36 -8.27
C ALA A 174 4.35 -6.06 -8.30
N ASP A 175 4.06 -6.89 -7.29
CA ASP A 175 2.79 -7.62 -7.16
C ASP A 175 1.74 -6.77 -6.44
N ILE A 176 1.13 -5.85 -7.19
CA ILE A 176 0.15 -4.91 -6.70
C ILE A 176 -1.27 -5.48 -6.86
N SER A 177 -2.09 -5.24 -5.87
CA SER A 177 -3.48 -5.72 -5.78
C SER A 177 -4.49 -4.56 -5.74
N PRO A 178 -5.78 -4.82 -6.01
CA PRO A 178 -6.84 -3.83 -5.82
C PRO A 178 -6.83 -3.27 -4.40
N GLY A 179 -6.88 -1.93 -4.28
CA GLY A 179 -6.76 -1.20 -3.01
C GLY A 179 -5.34 -0.72 -2.69
N ASP A 180 -4.32 -1.21 -3.38
CA ASP A 180 -2.95 -0.71 -3.23
C ASP A 180 -2.72 0.64 -3.96
N SER A 181 -3.66 1.11 -4.76
CA SER A 181 -3.65 2.42 -5.42
C SER A 181 -3.41 3.55 -4.41
N GLY A 182 -2.55 4.51 -4.75
CA GLY A 182 -2.09 5.58 -3.86
C GLY A 182 -0.92 5.17 -2.97
N GLY A 183 -0.49 3.90 -3.02
CA GLY A 183 0.71 3.42 -2.35
C GLY A 183 1.97 3.99 -2.95
N ALA A 184 2.92 4.37 -2.10
CA ALA A 184 4.15 5.03 -2.51
C ALA A 184 5.22 4.04 -2.94
N ILE A 185 5.90 4.35 -4.04
CA ILE A 185 7.17 3.70 -4.40
C ILE A 185 8.28 4.47 -3.69
N ILE A 186 9.02 3.77 -2.85
CA ILE A 186 10.13 4.29 -2.06
C ILE A 186 11.43 3.72 -2.61
N ASP A 187 12.39 4.59 -2.91
CA ASP A 187 13.73 4.19 -3.35
C ASP A 187 14.63 3.77 -2.17
N SER A 188 15.85 3.35 -2.47
CA SER A 188 16.84 2.93 -1.46
C SER A 188 17.31 4.07 -0.54
N SER A 189 17.02 5.33 -0.86
CA SER A 189 17.30 6.49 0.00
C SER A 189 16.18 6.80 1.00
N GLY A 190 15.04 6.09 0.90
CA GLY A 190 13.83 6.36 1.69
C GLY A 190 12.96 7.49 1.12
N SER A 191 13.18 7.86 -0.14
CA SER A 191 12.43 8.94 -0.80
C SER A 191 11.26 8.40 -1.63
N VAL A 192 10.15 9.15 -1.65
CA VAL A 192 8.99 8.87 -2.49
C VAL A 192 9.32 9.23 -3.94
N VAL A 193 9.28 8.26 -4.84
CA VAL A 193 9.58 8.46 -6.27
C VAL A 193 8.34 8.28 -7.17
N GLY A 194 7.23 7.82 -6.63
CA GLY A 194 5.96 7.69 -7.36
C GLY A 194 4.83 7.12 -6.53
N LEU A 195 3.61 7.08 -7.12
CA LEU A 195 2.42 6.46 -6.53
C LEU A 195 1.85 5.40 -7.46
N VAL A 196 1.64 4.20 -6.95
CA VAL A 196 0.98 3.11 -7.66
C VAL A 196 -0.44 3.51 -8.01
N PHE A 197 -0.87 3.28 -9.25
CA PHE A 197 -2.26 3.53 -9.65
C PHE A 197 -2.93 2.34 -10.35
N SER A 198 -2.17 1.39 -10.88
CA SER A 198 -2.72 0.28 -11.65
C SER A 198 -1.77 -0.90 -11.71
N ARG A 199 -2.32 -2.07 -12.03
CA ARG A 199 -1.57 -3.27 -12.42
C ARG A 199 -1.87 -3.64 -13.86
N SER A 200 -0.99 -4.40 -14.48
CA SER A 200 -1.22 -4.99 -15.81
C SER A 200 -2.33 -6.06 -15.74
N ASN A 201 -3.25 -6.02 -16.73
CA ASN A 201 -4.25 -7.09 -16.91
C ASN A 201 -3.70 -8.27 -17.73
N ASN A 202 -2.53 -8.08 -18.37
CA ASN A 202 -1.99 -9.04 -19.34
C ASN A 202 -0.69 -9.72 -18.86
N THR A 203 -0.05 -9.19 -17.84
CA THR A 203 1.25 -9.68 -17.36
C THR A 203 1.28 -9.62 -15.84
N ASP A 204 1.41 -10.77 -15.21
CA ASP A 204 1.53 -10.87 -13.76
C ASP A 204 2.83 -10.21 -13.27
N GLY A 205 2.78 -9.59 -12.08
CA GLY A 205 3.92 -8.92 -11.49
C GLY A 205 4.29 -7.57 -12.12
N VAL A 206 3.57 -7.12 -13.16
CA VAL A 206 3.77 -5.81 -13.78
C VAL A 206 2.72 -4.83 -13.29
N SER A 207 3.18 -3.68 -12.84
CA SER A 207 2.35 -2.60 -12.30
C SER A 207 2.79 -1.25 -12.83
N TYR A 208 1.98 -0.22 -12.59
CA TYR A 208 2.22 1.13 -13.07
C TYR A 208 2.06 2.15 -11.95
N ALA A 209 2.91 3.17 -11.98
CA ALA A 209 2.86 4.28 -11.03
C ALA A 209 2.92 5.63 -11.74
N VAL A 210 2.30 6.65 -11.13
CA VAL A 210 2.53 8.05 -11.48
C VAL A 210 3.90 8.45 -10.95
N SER A 211 4.74 9.08 -11.78
CA SER A 211 6.05 9.56 -11.35
C SER A 211 5.92 10.76 -10.40
N SER A 212 6.86 10.88 -9.47
CA SER A 212 6.98 12.05 -8.58
C SER A 212 7.15 13.38 -9.32
N GLU A 213 7.55 13.36 -10.61
CA GLU A 213 7.61 14.56 -11.45
C GLU A 213 6.25 15.28 -11.55
N GLU A 214 5.14 14.55 -11.42
CA GLU A 214 3.77 15.08 -11.47
C GLU A 214 3.27 15.62 -10.12
N PHE A 215 3.91 15.32 -9.01
CA PHE A 215 3.40 15.64 -7.66
C PHE A 215 3.21 17.15 -7.43
N SER A 216 3.98 17.97 -8.12
CA SER A 216 3.85 19.43 -8.02
C SER A 216 2.45 19.94 -8.45
N LEU A 217 1.68 19.16 -9.21
CA LEU A 217 0.32 19.51 -9.63
C LEU A 217 -0.64 19.60 -8.43
N VAL A 218 -0.39 18.84 -7.37
CA VAL A 218 -1.25 18.82 -6.16
C VAL A 218 -0.55 19.32 -4.90
N THR A 219 0.77 19.51 -4.92
CA THR A 219 1.51 19.98 -3.73
C THR A 219 1.76 21.48 -3.71
N ARG A 220 1.58 22.19 -4.82
CA ARG A 220 1.80 23.66 -4.91
C ARG A 220 0.57 24.48 -4.66
N GLU A 221 -0.60 24.02 -5.08
CA GLU A 221 -1.87 24.74 -4.97
C GLU A 221 -2.81 24.03 -4.00
N ILE A 222 -2.64 24.32 -2.72
CA ILE A 222 -3.39 23.69 -1.63
C ILE A 222 -4.52 24.61 -1.19
N SER A 223 -5.75 24.11 -1.14
CA SER A 223 -6.91 24.82 -0.59
C SER A 223 -7.19 24.34 0.84
N PRO A 224 -6.88 25.11 1.90
CA PRO A 224 -7.08 24.69 3.28
C PRO A 224 -8.54 24.38 3.64
N ASN A 225 -9.49 24.97 2.89
CA ASN A 225 -10.93 24.77 3.09
C ASN A 225 -11.46 23.50 2.39
N GLY A 226 -10.60 22.78 1.68
CA GLY A 226 -10.97 21.66 0.84
C GLY A 226 -11.29 22.08 -0.60
N VAL A 227 -11.36 21.08 -1.47
CA VAL A 227 -11.70 21.23 -2.89
C VAL A 227 -12.83 20.26 -3.27
N ASN A 228 -13.48 20.53 -4.39
CA ASN A 228 -14.39 19.56 -4.99
C ASN A 228 -13.57 18.36 -5.50
N ASN A 229 -13.96 17.16 -5.14
CA ASN A 229 -13.31 15.90 -5.50
C ASN A 229 -14.04 15.16 -6.64
N GLY A 230 -14.81 15.89 -7.44
CA GLY A 230 -15.48 15.37 -8.62
C GLY A 230 -16.64 14.42 -8.33
N GLU A 231 -16.98 13.63 -9.34
CA GLU A 231 -18.02 12.61 -9.23
C GLU A 231 -17.39 11.27 -8.80
N CYS A 232 -18.20 10.40 -8.18
CA CYS A 232 -17.74 9.06 -7.86
C CYS A 232 -17.62 8.19 -9.11
N LEU A 233 -16.62 7.32 -9.15
CA LEU A 233 -16.39 6.42 -10.28
C LEU A 233 -17.39 5.26 -10.24
N ARG A 234 -18.16 5.12 -11.31
CA ARG A 234 -19.08 3.98 -11.50
C ARG A 234 -18.30 2.83 -12.14
N ARG A 235 -17.72 1.96 -11.32
CA ARG A 235 -17.04 0.74 -11.76
C ARG A 235 -17.87 -0.49 -11.47
#